data_242c4ebff55e62b81c2817107fdda033
#
_entry.id   242c4ebff55e62b81c2817107fdda033
#
_cell.length_a   1.000
_cell.length_b   1.000
_cell.length_c   1.000
_cell.angle_alpha   90.00
_cell.angle_beta   90.00
_cell.angle_gamma   90.00
#
_symmetry.space_group_name_H-M   'P 1'
#
loop_
_entity.id
_entity.type
_entity.pdbx_description
1 polymer ?
#
loop_
_entity_poly.entity_id
_entity_poly.type
_entity_poly.pdbx_seq_one_letter_code
_entity_poly.pdbx_strand_id
1 'polypeptide(L)'
;MALHVIVGAGPVGAATARLLSARGEEVRLLSRRGGGPEVDGVELVAADATRDLSRHTEGAVALYSCAGPAYHRWTTGWPPLGAALLRAAETSGAVLVTTGNLYAYGAVEGPMTEQLPMRPNSVKGEVRAKLWTDALAAHEAGRIRTAEVRGSDYLGAGTLSAFTALVLPKVLAGRRASAPADLDAPHSWTHTGDVARTLVAVAADERAWGRPWHVPTAPAMSLRRLAGRAAELAGAPAARVTTMPALALRLAGLFNPAAREMAEMQYQLRHPFVLDSSAATAAFGIEPTPTDEALRETIGGVREPAAPR
;
A
#
# COMPACT_ATOMS: atom_id res chain seq x y z
N MET A 1 19.01 -8.04 -19.11
CA MET A 1 18.18 -8.13 -17.89
C MET A 1 18.77 -7.15 -16.90
N ALA A 2 17.92 -6.31 -16.30
CA ALA A 2 18.36 -5.35 -15.30
C ALA A 2 18.02 -5.88 -13.90
N LEU A 3 18.86 -5.57 -12.91
CA LEU A 3 18.59 -5.96 -11.52
C LEU A 3 17.64 -4.96 -10.85
N HIS A 4 16.54 -5.45 -10.36
CA HIS A 4 15.56 -4.71 -9.55
C HIS A 4 15.57 -5.24 -8.11
N VAL A 5 15.68 -4.34 -7.13
CA VAL A 5 15.66 -4.73 -5.71
C VAL A 5 14.35 -4.29 -5.07
N ILE A 6 13.68 -5.24 -4.43
CA ILE A 6 12.41 -5.00 -3.73
C ILE A 6 12.61 -5.23 -2.23
N VAL A 7 12.28 -4.25 -1.43
CA VAL A 7 12.31 -4.35 0.03
C VAL A 7 10.89 -4.58 0.53
N GLY A 8 10.62 -5.80 0.98
CA GLY A 8 9.32 -6.23 1.52
C GLY A 8 8.58 -7.22 0.64
N ALA A 9 8.32 -8.43 1.16
CA ALA A 9 7.60 -9.52 0.51
C ALA A 9 6.09 -9.54 0.83
N GLY A 10 5.50 -8.39 1.18
CA GLY A 10 4.06 -8.25 1.35
C GLY A 10 3.31 -8.29 0.00
N PRO A 11 1.97 -8.14 0.00
CA PRO A 11 1.16 -8.23 -1.22
C PRO A 11 1.67 -7.37 -2.38
N VAL A 12 2.03 -6.11 -2.12
CA VAL A 12 2.58 -5.20 -3.14
C VAL A 12 3.94 -5.67 -3.65
N GLY A 13 4.87 -6.00 -2.74
CA GLY A 13 6.21 -6.45 -3.14
C GLY A 13 6.17 -7.77 -3.90
N ALA A 14 5.31 -8.71 -3.51
CA ALA A 14 5.10 -9.96 -4.22
C ALA A 14 4.50 -9.74 -5.62
N ALA A 15 3.53 -8.82 -5.76
CA ALA A 15 2.96 -8.45 -7.05
C ALA A 15 4.01 -7.79 -7.95
N THR A 16 4.85 -6.89 -7.38
CA THR A 16 5.93 -6.23 -8.11
C THR A 16 6.99 -7.25 -8.59
N ALA A 17 7.36 -8.20 -7.72
CA ALA A 17 8.32 -9.25 -8.07
C ALA A 17 7.81 -10.14 -9.23
N ARG A 18 6.56 -10.59 -9.17
CA ARG A 18 5.94 -11.37 -10.25
C ARG A 18 5.87 -10.59 -11.56
N LEU A 19 5.52 -9.30 -11.49
CA LEU A 19 5.44 -8.45 -12.67
C LEU A 19 6.79 -8.27 -13.36
N LEU A 20 7.85 -8.03 -12.60
CA LEU A 20 9.21 -7.89 -13.13
C LEU A 20 9.75 -9.21 -13.67
N SER A 21 9.57 -10.31 -12.94
CA SER A 21 9.91 -11.66 -13.41
C SER A 21 9.23 -11.99 -14.74
N ALA A 22 7.92 -11.72 -14.85
CA ALA A 22 7.17 -11.94 -16.10
C ALA A 22 7.66 -11.07 -17.29
N ARG A 23 8.40 -9.99 -17.02
CA ARG A 23 9.07 -9.15 -18.02
C ARG A 23 10.50 -9.61 -18.33
N GLY A 24 10.97 -10.68 -17.70
CA GLY A 24 12.31 -11.20 -17.87
C GLY A 24 13.39 -10.39 -17.13
N GLU A 25 13.03 -9.59 -16.14
CA GLU A 25 13.98 -8.84 -15.33
C GLU A 25 14.51 -9.68 -14.15
N GLU A 26 15.73 -9.39 -13.71
CA GLU A 26 16.29 -9.97 -12.50
C GLU A 26 15.75 -9.25 -11.26
N VAL A 27 15.26 -10.01 -10.28
CA VAL A 27 14.65 -9.46 -9.07
C VAL A 27 15.33 -10.00 -7.84
N ARG A 28 15.76 -9.13 -6.95
CA ARG A 28 16.17 -9.48 -5.59
C ARG A 28 15.14 -8.98 -4.60
N LEU A 29 14.43 -9.90 -3.95
CA LEU A 29 13.38 -9.59 -2.99
C LEU A 29 13.88 -9.77 -1.56
N LEU A 30 14.00 -8.67 -0.84
CA LEU A 30 14.50 -8.64 0.53
C LEU A 30 13.33 -8.71 1.50
N SER A 31 13.36 -9.67 2.41
CA SER A 31 12.44 -9.78 3.52
C SER A 31 13.16 -10.28 4.77
N ARG A 32 12.60 -10.04 5.96
CA ARG A 32 13.25 -10.42 7.23
C ARG A 32 13.57 -11.91 7.35
N ARG A 33 12.81 -12.78 6.70
CA ARG A 33 12.94 -14.24 6.76
C ARG A 33 13.29 -14.88 5.40
N GLY A 34 13.54 -14.10 4.37
CA GLY A 34 13.79 -14.61 3.03
C GLY A 34 12.57 -15.19 2.34
N GLY A 35 11.35 -14.93 2.85
CA GLY A 35 10.12 -15.39 2.21
C GLY A 35 9.66 -14.45 1.10
N GLY A 36 8.90 -15.01 0.13
CA GLY A 36 8.36 -14.26 -1.01
C GLY A 36 7.72 -15.22 -2.02
N PRO A 37 7.30 -14.75 -3.21
CA PRO A 37 6.81 -15.62 -4.26
C PRO A 37 7.97 -16.45 -4.86
N GLU A 38 7.75 -17.73 -4.98
CA GLU A 38 8.66 -18.65 -5.67
C GLU A 38 8.34 -18.61 -7.18
N VAL A 39 9.02 -17.72 -7.90
CA VAL A 39 8.90 -17.56 -9.35
C VAL A 39 10.28 -17.37 -9.98
N ASP A 40 10.43 -17.75 -11.24
CA ASP A 40 11.69 -17.68 -11.96
C ASP A 40 12.26 -16.24 -11.98
N GLY A 41 13.58 -16.10 -11.88
CA GLY A 41 14.26 -14.80 -11.90
C GLY A 41 14.10 -13.98 -10.61
N VAL A 42 13.52 -14.55 -9.55
CA VAL A 42 13.41 -13.88 -8.24
C VAL A 42 14.30 -14.56 -7.20
N GLU A 43 15.35 -13.85 -6.78
CA GLU A 43 16.21 -14.22 -5.66
C GLU A 43 15.55 -13.77 -4.35
N LEU A 44 15.23 -14.72 -3.46
CA LEU A 44 14.67 -14.43 -2.13
C LEU A 44 15.80 -14.32 -1.11
N VAL A 45 15.92 -13.15 -0.45
CA VAL A 45 17.01 -12.86 0.46
C VAL A 45 16.49 -12.48 1.84
N ALA A 46 17.05 -13.13 2.88
CA ALA A 46 16.81 -12.74 4.27
C ALA A 46 17.67 -11.51 4.63
N ALA A 47 17.02 -10.38 4.91
CA ALA A 47 17.70 -9.14 5.27
C ALA A 47 16.85 -8.27 6.21
N ASP A 48 17.52 -7.60 7.15
CA ASP A 48 16.94 -6.53 7.96
C ASP A 48 17.11 -5.21 7.22
N ALA A 49 16.02 -4.72 6.64
CA ALA A 49 16.00 -3.50 5.82
C ALA A 49 16.26 -2.21 6.63
N THR A 50 16.37 -2.27 7.94
CA THR A 50 16.77 -1.11 8.77
C THR A 50 18.30 -0.97 8.88
N ARG A 51 19.03 -1.94 8.35
CA ARG A 51 20.49 -1.99 8.33
C ARG A 51 21.05 -1.51 6.99
N ASP A 52 22.35 -1.74 6.78
CA ASP A 52 23.01 -1.44 5.50
C ASP A 52 22.50 -2.39 4.39
N LEU A 53 21.96 -1.80 3.33
CA LEU A 53 21.46 -2.51 2.15
C LEU A 53 22.43 -2.46 0.96
N SER A 54 23.58 -1.78 1.07
CA SER A 54 24.47 -1.48 -0.06
C SER A 54 24.86 -2.74 -0.84
N ARG A 55 25.25 -3.81 -0.15
CA ARG A 55 25.60 -5.10 -0.79
C ARG A 55 24.45 -5.75 -1.57
N HIS A 56 23.20 -5.42 -1.21
CA HIS A 56 22.01 -5.99 -1.86
C HIS A 56 21.53 -5.15 -3.04
N THR A 57 21.96 -3.89 -3.12
CA THR A 57 21.55 -2.91 -4.13
C THR A 57 22.62 -2.60 -5.17
N GLU A 58 23.81 -3.19 -5.04
CA GLU A 58 24.89 -3.03 -6.01
C GLU A 58 24.44 -3.49 -7.40
N GLY A 59 24.63 -2.63 -8.41
CA GLY A 59 24.21 -2.88 -9.78
C GLY A 59 22.69 -2.78 -10.05
N ALA A 60 21.90 -2.47 -9.04
CA ALA A 60 20.46 -2.31 -9.24
C ALA A 60 20.12 -1.03 -10.02
N VAL A 61 19.18 -1.15 -10.95
CA VAL A 61 18.63 0.02 -11.67
C VAL A 61 17.49 0.68 -10.88
N ALA A 62 16.76 -0.09 -10.07
CA ALA A 62 15.65 0.41 -9.25
C ALA A 62 15.59 -0.29 -7.89
N LEU A 63 15.21 0.47 -6.87
CA LEU A 63 14.97 0.04 -5.49
C LEU A 63 13.51 0.37 -5.13
N TYR A 64 12.72 -0.67 -4.86
CA TYR A 64 11.30 -0.52 -4.51
C TYR A 64 11.10 -0.70 -3.01
N SER A 65 10.54 0.29 -2.34
CA SER A 65 10.17 0.21 -0.93
C SER A 65 8.72 -0.26 -0.79
N CYS A 66 8.53 -1.56 -0.58
CA CYS A 66 7.24 -2.22 -0.37
C CYS A 66 7.07 -2.77 1.06
N ALA A 67 8.07 -2.56 1.93
CA ALA A 67 8.01 -2.94 3.33
C ALA A 67 7.43 -1.82 4.19
N GLY A 68 6.87 -2.19 5.33
CA GLY A 68 6.50 -1.26 6.37
C GLY A 68 6.61 -1.91 7.76
N PRO A 69 6.93 -1.14 8.80
CA PRO A 69 6.86 -1.62 10.17
C PRO A 69 5.42 -1.92 10.57
N ALA A 70 5.25 -2.72 11.62
CA ALA A 70 3.94 -2.96 12.20
C ALA A 70 3.25 -1.63 12.55
N TYR A 71 1.93 -1.54 12.35
CA TYR A 71 1.16 -0.29 12.38
C TYR A 71 1.35 0.53 13.66
N HIS A 72 1.47 -0.12 14.81
CA HIS A 72 1.75 0.50 16.11
C HIS A 72 3.21 0.91 16.33
N ARG A 73 4.10 0.61 15.38
CA ARG A 73 5.55 0.94 15.43
C ARG A 73 5.99 1.95 14.38
N TRP A 74 5.05 2.66 13.78
CA TRP A 74 5.39 3.57 12.68
C TRP A 74 6.36 4.67 13.08
N THR A 75 6.17 5.29 14.24
CA THR A 75 7.05 6.36 14.75
C THR A 75 8.49 5.94 14.98
N THR A 76 8.72 4.67 15.34
CA THR A 76 10.06 4.15 15.66
C THR A 76 10.66 3.29 14.55
N GLY A 77 9.82 2.66 13.73
CA GLY A 77 10.27 1.73 12.69
C GLY A 77 10.52 2.38 11.33
N TRP A 78 9.76 3.41 10.98
CA TRP A 78 9.96 4.09 9.70
C TRP A 78 11.26 4.90 9.60
N PRO A 79 11.70 5.67 10.63
CA PRO A 79 12.92 6.45 10.49
C PRO A 79 14.16 5.63 10.13
N PRO A 80 14.49 4.51 10.81
CA PRO A 80 15.66 3.71 10.43
C PRO A 80 15.50 3.04 9.06
N LEU A 81 14.28 2.60 8.69
CA LEU A 81 14.01 2.03 7.37
C LEU A 81 14.18 3.06 6.26
N GLY A 82 13.58 4.24 6.41
CA GLY A 82 13.71 5.34 5.45
C GLY A 82 15.17 5.76 5.25
N ALA A 83 15.92 5.91 6.35
CA ALA A 83 17.34 6.26 6.28
C ALA A 83 18.19 5.17 5.56
N ALA A 84 17.89 3.90 5.77
CA ALA A 84 18.58 2.80 5.08
C ALA A 84 18.29 2.79 3.58
N LEU A 85 17.02 3.01 3.19
CA LEU A 85 16.62 3.10 1.78
C LEU A 85 17.28 4.28 1.06
N LEU A 86 17.32 5.46 1.70
CA LEU A 86 18.00 6.63 1.12
C LEU A 86 19.50 6.36 0.91
N ARG A 87 20.19 5.82 1.91
CA ARG A 87 21.62 5.45 1.78
C ARG A 87 21.82 4.42 0.67
N ALA A 88 20.96 3.40 0.59
CA ALA A 88 21.08 2.39 -0.46
C ALA A 88 20.90 2.97 -1.86
N ALA A 89 19.94 3.87 -2.05
CA ALA A 89 19.76 4.58 -3.32
C ALA A 89 20.94 5.50 -3.66
N GLU A 90 21.48 6.19 -2.66
CA GLU A 90 22.62 7.10 -2.80
C GLU A 90 23.90 6.34 -3.19
N THR A 91 24.14 5.16 -2.60
CA THR A 91 25.36 4.37 -2.89
C THR A 91 25.26 3.56 -4.18
N SER A 92 24.07 3.04 -4.53
CA SER A 92 23.87 2.23 -5.73
C SER A 92 23.58 3.05 -6.99
N GLY A 93 23.08 4.28 -6.83
CA GLY A 93 22.55 5.08 -7.93
C GLY A 93 21.22 4.56 -8.48
N ALA A 94 20.59 3.55 -7.84
CA ALA A 94 19.28 3.06 -8.22
C ALA A 94 18.20 4.13 -8.00
N VAL A 95 17.17 4.17 -8.87
CA VAL A 95 16.00 5.00 -8.59
C VAL A 95 15.22 4.41 -7.42
N LEU A 96 14.94 5.21 -6.39
CA LEU A 96 14.12 4.80 -5.24
C LEU A 96 12.65 5.10 -5.50
N VAL A 97 11.83 4.07 -5.66
CA VAL A 97 10.37 4.24 -5.73
C VAL A 97 9.71 3.69 -4.48
N THR A 98 9.04 4.56 -3.73
CA THR A 98 8.44 4.20 -2.45
C THR A 98 6.94 3.97 -2.56
N THR A 99 6.43 2.92 -1.92
CA THR A 99 4.98 2.74 -1.73
C THR A 99 4.50 3.66 -0.62
N GLY A 100 3.67 4.62 -0.99
CA GLY A 100 3.03 5.58 -0.11
C GLY A 100 1.55 5.29 0.12
N ASN A 101 0.92 6.22 0.84
CA ASN A 101 -0.53 6.28 1.03
C ASN A 101 -1.00 7.74 1.11
N LEU A 102 -2.28 7.94 1.36
CA LEU A 102 -2.90 9.27 1.34
C LEU A 102 -2.87 9.99 2.71
N TYR A 103 -2.28 9.38 3.74
CA TYR A 103 -2.34 9.93 5.11
C TYR A 103 -1.63 11.27 5.28
N ALA A 104 -0.63 11.54 4.45
CA ALA A 104 0.09 12.82 4.46
C ALA A 104 -0.80 14.01 4.07
N TYR A 105 -1.89 13.79 3.34
CA TYR A 105 -2.83 14.87 2.99
C TYR A 105 -3.74 15.25 4.17
N GLY A 106 -3.96 14.34 5.14
CA GLY A 106 -4.89 14.55 6.24
C GLY A 106 -6.36 14.44 5.81
N ALA A 107 -7.23 15.16 6.50
CA ALA A 107 -8.64 15.28 6.14
C ALA A 107 -8.80 16.29 5.00
N VAL A 108 -9.33 15.86 3.86
CA VAL A 108 -9.52 16.67 2.66
C VAL A 108 -10.99 16.68 2.29
N GLU A 109 -11.50 17.83 1.87
CA GLU A 109 -12.81 17.96 1.25
C GLU A 109 -12.68 17.74 -0.26
N GLY A 110 -13.36 16.71 -0.79
CA GLY A 110 -13.32 16.34 -2.20
C GLY A 110 -12.24 15.33 -2.57
N PRO A 111 -12.05 15.07 -3.89
CA PRO A 111 -11.04 14.13 -4.37
C PRO A 111 -9.61 14.60 -4.08
N MET A 112 -8.77 13.68 -3.63
CA MET A 112 -7.34 13.92 -3.41
C MET A 112 -6.58 13.79 -4.72
N THR A 113 -5.83 14.84 -5.07
CA THR A 113 -4.89 14.90 -6.21
C THR A 113 -3.45 14.99 -5.70
N GLU A 114 -2.48 14.69 -6.56
CA GLU A 114 -1.05 14.77 -6.22
C GLU A 114 -0.56 16.19 -5.92
N GLN A 115 -1.28 17.22 -6.39
CA GLN A 115 -0.96 18.63 -6.18
C GLN A 115 -1.39 19.16 -4.81
N LEU A 116 -2.21 18.41 -4.08
CA LEU A 116 -2.64 18.84 -2.74
C LEU A 116 -1.44 18.98 -1.78
N PRO A 117 -1.40 20.04 -0.98
CA PRO A 117 -0.38 20.17 0.03
C PRO A 117 -0.55 19.09 1.11
N MET A 118 0.57 18.58 1.60
CA MET A 118 0.56 17.68 2.76
C MET A 118 0.17 18.49 4.02
N ARG A 119 -0.93 18.07 4.65
CA ARG A 119 -1.47 18.64 5.90
C ARG A 119 -1.91 17.51 6.83
N PRO A 120 -0.97 16.69 7.32
CA PRO A 120 -1.31 15.54 8.13
C PRO A 120 -2.05 15.96 9.40
N ASN A 121 -3.07 15.19 9.76
CA ASN A 121 -3.87 15.38 10.97
C ASN A 121 -3.73 14.19 11.93
N SER A 122 -2.71 13.39 11.74
CA SER A 122 -2.42 12.18 12.51
C SER A 122 -0.92 11.94 12.59
N VAL A 123 -0.46 11.26 13.63
CA VAL A 123 0.96 10.86 13.79
C VAL A 123 1.44 10.01 12.61
N LYS A 124 0.58 9.13 12.09
CA LYS A 124 0.90 8.32 10.91
C LYS A 124 1.02 9.16 9.64
N GLY A 125 0.17 10.15 9.50
CA GLY A 125 0.26 11.12 8.42
C GLY A 125 1.56 11.93 8.48
N GLU A 126 1.97 12.39 9.67
CA GLU A 126 3.24 13.09 9.88
C GLU A 126 4.46 12.22 9.51
N VAL A 127 4.45 10.95 9.92
CA VAL A 127 5.51 10.00 9.55
C VAL A 127 5.60 9.84 8.02
N ARG A 128 4.47 9.71 7.32
CA ARG A 128 4.46 9.58 5.86
C ARG A 128 4.89 10.86 5.16
N ALA A 129 4.42 12.00 5.64
CA ALA A 129 4.84 13.30 5.11
C ALA A 129 6.36 13.48 5.25
N LYS A 130 6.92 13.14 6.42
CA LYS A 130 8.36 13.24 6.66
C LYS A 130 9.17 12.33 5.75
N LEU A 131 8.78 11.08 5.57
CA LEU A 131 9.47 10.13 4.67
C LEU A 131 9.55 10.67 3.24
N TRP A 132 8.44 11.19 2.72
CA TRP A 132 8.44 11.79 1.40
C TRP A 132 9.27 13.07 1.34
N THR A 133 9.15 13.97 2.32
CA THR A 133 9.93 15.21 2.36
C THR A 133 11.43 14.94 2.41
N ASP A 134 11.88 13.96 3.20
CA ASP A 134 13.30 13.58 3.28
C ASP A 134 13.80 13.01 1.93
N ALA A 135 13.00 12.18 1.27
CA ALA A 135 13.34 11.62 -0.04
C ALA A 135 13.39 12.70 -1.14
N LEU A 136 12.40 13.59 -1.15
CA LEU A 136 12.34 14.70 -2.11
C LEU A 136 13.53 15.67 -1.92
N ALA A 137 13.87 16.02 -0.70
CA ALA A 137 15.03 16.87 -0.41
C ALA A 137 16.35 16.22 -0.87
N ALA A 138 16.48 14.89 -0.74
CA ALA A 138 17.63 14.16 -1.26
C ALA A 138 17.68 14.17 -2.80
N HIS A 139 16.52 14.10 -3.45
CA HIS A 139 16.38 14.19 -4.91
C HIS A 139 16.74 15.59 -5.42
N GLU A 140 16.17 16.64 -4.82
CA GLU A 140 16.44 18.04 -5.17
C GLU A 140 17.91 18.43 -4.98
N ALA A 141 18.57 17.81 -4.00
CA ALA A 141 20.01 17.94 -3.79
C ALA A 141 20.86 17.11 -4.80
N GLY A 142 20.24 16.39 -5.74
CA GLY A 142 20.93 15.56 -6.73
C GLY A 142 21.58 14.30 -6.18
N ARG A 143 21.30 13.92 -4.92
CA ARG A 143 21.93 12.76 -4.27
C ARG A 143 21.28 11.44 -4.68
N ILE A 144 19.97 11.44 -4.94
CA ILE A 144 19.20 10.28 -5.39
C ILE A 144 18.20 10.65 -6.49
N ARG A 145 17.65 9.65 -7.14
CA ARG A 145 16.44 9.77 -7.97
C ARG A 145 15.31 9.10 -7.23
N THR A 146 14.17 9.75 -7.05
CA THR A 146 13.06 9.15 -6.28
C THR A 146 11.69 9.57 -6.80
N ALA A 147 10.69 8.72 -6.54
CA ALA A 147 9.27 9.04 -6.64
C ALA A 147 8.49 8.27 -5.58
N GLU A 148 7.27 8.71 -5.27
CA GLU A 148 6.37 8.02 -4.36
C GLU A 148 5.08 7.61 -5.07
N VAL A 149 4.65 6.37 -4.91
CA VAL A 149 3.40 5.83 -5.46
C VAL A 149 2.40 5.68 -4.32
N ARG A 150 1.34 6.49 -4.32
CA ARG A 150 0.34 6.59 -3.26
C ARG A 150 -0.93 5.85 -3.62
N GLY A 151 -1.33 4.88 -2.81
CA GLY A 151 -2.61 4.19 -2.91
C GLY A 151 -3.51 4.48 -1.71
N SER A 152 -4.79 4.13 -1.85
CA SER A 152 -5.76 4.10 -0.75
C SER A 152 -5.74 2.72 -0.06
N ASP A 153 -6.82 2.32 0.60
CA ASP A 153 -6.93 0.99 1.21
C ASP A 153 -6.84 -0.11 0.15
N TYR A 154 -6.06 -1.16 0.44
CA TYR A 154 -5.73 -2.15 -0.56
C TYR A 154 -6.75 -3.28 -0.67
N LEU A 155 -7.03 -3.68 -1.93
CA LEU A 155 -7.62 -4.95 -2.33
C LEU A 155 -6.55 -5.83 -3.00
N GLY A 156 -6.74 -7.14 -2.95
CA GLY A 156 -5.84 -8.17 -3.48
C GLY A 156 -5.56 -9.25 -2.44
N ALA A 157 -4.95 -10.34 -2.85
CA ALA A 157 -4.65 -11.46 -1.96
C ALA A 157 -3.68 -11.06 -0.83
N GLY A 158 -4.03 -11.41 0.41
CA GLY A 158 -3.20 -11.18 1.59
C GLY A 158 -3.10 -9.72 2.05
N THR A 159 -3.93 -8.81 1.50
CA THR A 159 -3.97 -7.41 1.93
C THR A 159 -4.61 -7.27 3.32
N LEU A 160 -4.17 -6.24 4.05
CA LEU A 160 -4.70 -5.89 5.36
C LEU A 160 -5.28 -4.48 5.34
N SER A 161 -6.61 -4.39 5.36
CA SER A 161 -7.38 -3.15 5.49
C SER A 161 -8.53 -3.37 6.48
N ALA A 162 -9.26 -2.32 6.83
CA ALA A 162 -10.45 -2.47 7.67
C ALA A 162 -11.49 -3.42 7.02
N PHE A 163 -11.63 -3.38 5.70
CA PHE A 163 -12.49 -4.29 4.95
C PHE A 163 -12.04 -5.74 5.07
N THR A 164 -10.78 -6.04 4.73
CA THR A 164 -10.27 -7.41 4.68
C THR A 164 -10.11 -8.03 6.07
N ALA A 165 -9.85 -7.23 7.11
CA ALA A 165 -9.67 -7.72 8.47
C ALA A 165 -10.97 -7.88 9.27
N LEU A 166 -11.93 -6.94 9.14
CA LEU A 166 -13.10 -6.86 10.00
C LEU A 166 -14.40 -7.29 9.32
N VAL A 167 -14.51 -7.06 8.01
CA VAL A 167 -15.76 -7.21 7.27
C VAL A 167 -15.78 -8.47 6.43
N LEU A 168 -14.83 -8.62 5.52
CA LEU A 168 -14.84 -9.68 4.51
C LEU A 168 -14.94 -11.10 5.10
N PRO A 169 -14.16 -11.51 6.12
CA PRO A 169 -14.24 -12.87 6.65
C PRO A 169 -15.63 -13.20 7.23
N LYS A 170 -16.27 -12.20 7.85
CA LYS A 170 -17.62 -12.37 8.40
C LYS A 170 -18.70 -12.44 7.33
N VAL A 171 -18.55 -11.61 6.28
CA VAL A 171 -19.46 -11.63 5.12
C VAL A 171 -19.39 -12.98 4.42
N LEU A 172 -18.19 -13.50 4.15
CA LEU A 172 -18.00 -14.81 3.53
C LEU A 172 -18.58 -15.96 4.36
N ALA A 173 -18.57 -15.81 5.70
CA ALA A 173 -19.18 -16.76 6.62
C ALA A 173 -20.70 -16.55 6.83
N GLY A 174 -21.36 -15.64 6.11
CA GLY A 174 -22.79 -15.30 6.28
C GLY A 174 -23.09 -14.62 7.63
N ARG A 175 -22.09 -14.10 8.34
CA ARG A 175 -22.21 -13.51 9.68
C ARG A 175 -22.34 -11.99 9.60
N ARG A 176 -22.91 -11.38 10.65
CA ARG A 176 -22.92 -9.92 10.79
C ARG A 176 -21.51 -9.39 11.01
N ALA A 177 -21.13 -8.39 10.22
CA ALA A 177 -19.89 -7.64 10.39
C ALA A 177 -20.16 -6.26 11.05
N SER A 178 -19.14 -5.69 11.67
CA SER A 178 -19.19 -4.32 12.21
C SER A 178 -17.87 -3.64 11.90
N ALA A 179 -17.94 -2.40 11.39
CA ALA A 179 -16.78 -1.59 11.05
C ALA A 179 -16.89 -0.19 11.67
N PRO A 180 -15.77 0.45 12.09
CA PRO A 180 -15.77 1.80 12.66
C PRO A 180 -15.82 2.86 11.54
N ALA A 181 -16.81 2.76 10.66
CA ALA A 181 -16.93 3.51 9.41
C ALA A 181 -18.33 4.12 9.26
N ASP A 182 -18.44 5.19 8.48
CA ASP A 182 -19.67 5.50 7.75
C ASP A 182 -19.72 4.52 6.57
N LEU A 183 -20.73 3.64 6.60
CA LEU A 183 -20.82 2.55 5.64
C LEU A 183 -21.20 3.02 4.22
N ASP A 184 -21.69 4.25 4.09
CA ASP A 184 -22.20 4.81 2.84
C ASP A 184 -21.27 5.89 2.25
N ALA A 185 -20.27 6.37 3.01
CA ALA A 185 -19.26 7.29 2.52
C ALA A 185 -18.45 6.67 1.36
N PRO A 186 -18.24 7.40 0.24
CA PRO A 186 -17.42 6.92 -0.86
C PRO A 186 -15.96 6.77 -0.42
N HIS A 187 -15.36 5.63 -0.79
CA HIS A 187 -13.97 5.29 -0.44
C HIS A 187 -13.27 4.65 -1.63
N SER A 188 -12.03 5.04 -1.90
CA SER A 188 -11.21 4.44 -2.94
C SER A 188 -10.56 3.15 -2.43
N TRP A 189 -10.61 2.11 -3.27
CA TRP A 189 -10.05 0.79 -2.99
C TRP A 189 -9.03 0.47 -4.06
N THR A 190 -7.75 0.47 -3.70
CA THR A 190 -6.64 0.33 -4.64
C THR A 190 -6.21 -1.13 -4.75
N HIS A 191 -6.14 -1.66 -5.97
CA HIS A 191 -5.66 -3.01 -6.21
C HIS A 191 -4.14 -3.10 -6.14
N THR A 192 -3.58 -4.13 -5.47
CA THR A 192 -2.12 -4.29 -5.30
C THR A 192 -1.37 -4.52 -6.60
N GLY A 193 -2.02 -5.14 -7.60
CA GLY A 193 -1.47 -5.28 -8.94
C GLY A 193 -1.29 -3.94 -9.65
N ASP A 194 -2.21 -3.00 -9.42
CA ASP A 194 -2.11 -1.64 -9.98
C ASP A 194 -1.00 -0.85 -9.31
N VAL A 195 -0.80 -1.05 -8.00
CA VAL A 195 0.37 -0.50 -7.30
C VAL A 195 1.66 -1.01 -7.94
N ALA A 196 1.76 -2.32 -8.19
CA ALA A 196 2.95 -2.92 -8.81
C ALA A 196 3.20 -2.36 -10.22
N ARG A 197 2.14 -2.26 -11.07
CA ARG A 197 2.24 -1.68 -12.42
C ARG A 197 2.72 -0.22 -12.37
N THR A 198 2.19 0.55 -11.45
CA THR A 198 2.56 1.97 -11.27
C THR A 198 3.99 2.12 -10.76
N LEU A 199 4.41 1.32 -9.76
CA LEU A 199 5.79 1.32 -9.26
C LEU A 199 6.80 1.07 -10.38
N VAL A 200 6.54 0.04 -11.21
CA VAL A 200 7.45 -0.32 -12.30
C VAL A 200 7.45 0.73 -13.42
N ALA A 201 6.29 1.30 -13.77
CA ALA A 201 6.20 2.36 -14.76
C ALA A 201 6.94 3.64 -14.31
N VAL A 202 6.73 4.06 -13.06
CA VAL A 202 7.39 5.23 -12.45
C VAL A 202 8.91 5.05 -12.37
N ALA A 203 9.38 3.84 -12.04
CA ALA A 203 10.81 3.55 -11.98
C ALA A 203 11.49 3.70 -13.36
N ALA A 204 10.80 3.34 -14.43
CA ALA A 204 11.31 3.32 -15.79
C ALA A 204 11.23 4.67 -16.52
N ASP A 205 10.53 5.67 -15.99
CA ASP A 205 10.31 6.96 -16.65
C ASP A 205 10.94 8.11 -15.84
N GLU A 206 12.02 8.70 -16.34
CA GLU A 206 12.72 9.82 -15.68
C GLU A 206 11.82 11.04 -15.45
N ARG A 207 10.80 11.24 -16.29
CA ARG A 207 9.83 12.34 -16.16
C ARG A 207 8.90 12.15 -14.95
N ALA A 208 8.86 10.95 -14.40
CA ALA A 208 8.07 10.61 -13.23
C ALA A 208 8.78 10.92 -11.89
N TRP A 209 10.09 11.18 -11.91
CA TRP A 209 10.85 11.36 -10.68
C TRP A 209 10.66 12.74 -10.06
N GLY A 210 10.94 12.86 -8.77
CA GLY A 210 10.81 14.11 -8.00
C GLY A 210 9.36 14.46 -7.62
N ARG A 211 8.39 13.55 -7.77
CA ARG A 211 6.98 13.83 -7.44
C ARG A 211 6.22 12.59 -6.96
N PRO A 212 5.10 12.77 -6.25
CA PRO A 212 4.19 11.67 -5.96
C PRO A 212 3.31 11.34 -7.18
N TRP A 213 2.82 10.09 -7.22
CA TRP A 213 1.86 9.58 -8.20
C TRP A 213 0.75 8.81 -7.49
N HIS A 214 -0.48 9.06 -7.83
CA HIS A 214 -1.60 8.26 -7.35
C HIS A 214 -1.76 7.01 -8.21
N VAL A 215 -1.97 5.87 -7.54
CA VAL A 215 -2.20 4.61 -8.24
C VAL A 215 -3.53 4.66 -8.99
N PRO A 216 -3.57 4.34 -10.30
CA PRO A 216 -4.82 4.14 -11.01
C PRO A 216 -5.75 3.23 -10.23
N THR A 217 -6.91 3.77 -9.84
CA THR A 217 -7.83 3.13 -8.90
C THR A 217 -9.25 3.20 -9.45
N ALA A 218 -9.97 2.09 -9.40
CA ALA A 218 -11.36 2.00 -9.85
C ALA A 218 -12.25 3.03 -9.11
N PRO A 219 -13.39 3.42 -9.67
CA PRO A 219 -14.29 4.41 -9.05
C PRO A 219 -14.60 4.10 -7.59
N ALA A 220 -14.60 5.12 -6.75
CA ALA A 220 -14.85 5.00 -5.31
C ALA A 220 -16.17 4.28 -5.02
N MET A 221 -16.15 3.38 -4.05
CA MET A 221 -17.31 2.57 -3.65
C MET A 221 -17.44 2.57 -2.13
N SER A 222 -18.65 2.76 -1.62
CA SER A 222 -18.89 2.69 -0.17
C SER A 222 -18.63 1.29 0.39
N LEU A 223 -18.26 1.21 1.67
CA LEU A 223 -17.98 -0.07 2.34
C LEU A 223 -19.20 -1.02 2.29
N ARG A 224 -20.42 -0.50 2.39
CA ARG A 224 -21.65 -1.28 2.26
C ARG A 224 -21.77 -1.92 0.88
N ARG A 225 -21.57 -1.15 -0.17
CA ARG A 225 -21.63 -1.66 -1.56
C ARG A 225 -20.51 -2.66 -1.84
N LEU A 226 -19.30 -2.37 -1.37
CA LEU A 226 -18.14 -3.29 -1.51
C LEU A 226 -18.42 -4.64 -0.82
N ALA A 227 -18.96 -4.61 0.41
CA ALA A 227 -19.33 -5.82 1.15
C ALA A 227 -20.45 -6.61 0.48
N GLY A 228 -21.47 -5.92 -0.04
CA GLY A 228 -22.56 -6.54 -0.83
C GLY A 228 -22.02 -7.23 -2.08
N ARG A 229 -21.16 -6.52 -2.83
CA ARG A 229 -20.56 -7.07 -4.05
C ARG A 229 -19.67 -8.28 -3.77
N ALA A 230 -18.90 -8.24 -2.68
CA ALA A 230 -18.09 -9.38 -2.25
C ALA A 230 -18.94 -10.60 -1.89
N ALA A 231 -20.09 -10.40 -1.23
CA ALA A 231 -21.03 -11.48 -0.92
C ALA A 231 -21.59 -12.13 -2.19
N GLU A 232 -22.03 -11.32 -3.17
CA GLU A 232 -22.54 -11.79 -4.46
C GLU A 232 -21.48 -12.61 -5.22
N LEU A 233 -20.26 -12.08 -5.36
CA LEU A 233 -19.17 -12.75 -6.07
C LEU A 233 -18.72 -14.04 -5.38
N ALA A 234 -18.89 -14.13 -4.07
CA ALA A 234 -18.55 -15.32 -3.29
C ALA A 234 -19.67 -16.37 -3.22
N GLY A 235 -20.88 -16.07 -3.71
CA GLY A 235 -22.07 -16.90 -3.50
C GLY A 235 -22.49 -16.98 -2.02
N ALA A 236 -22.15 -15.98 -1.22
CA ALA A 236 -22.47 -15.92 0.21
C ALA A 236 -23.85 -15.25 0.42
N PRO A 237 -24.48 -15.44 1.59
CA PRO A 237 -25.71 -14.72 1.95
C PRO A 237 -25.49 -13.20 1.92
N ALA A 238 -26.58 -12.44 1.73
CA ALA A 238 -26.54 -10.98 1.68
C ALA A 238 -25.75 -10.38 2.85
N ALA A 239 -24.83 -9.48 2.55
CA ALA A 239 -23.94 -8.88 3.54
C ALA A 239 -24.73 -8.08 4.58
N ARG A 240 -24.47 -8.35 5.85
CA ARG A 240 -25.06 -7.63 7.00
C ARG A 240 -23.95 -6.87 7.72
N VAL A 241 -23.75 -5.61 7.33
CA VAL A 241 -22.70 -4.74 7.91
C VAL A 241 -23.37 -3.63 8.72
N THR A 242 -22.81 -3.35 9.91
CA THR A 242 -23.27 -2.29 10.81
C THR A 242 -22.11 -1.39 11.20
N THR A 243 -22.39 -0.11 11.47
CA THR A 243 -21.42 0.83 11.99
C THR A 243 -21.08 0.48 13.45
N MET A 244 -19.79 0.43 13.77
CA MET A 244 -19.31 0.31 15.14
C MET A 244 -19.36 1.69 15.82
N PRO A 245 -20.01 1.84 16.98
CA PRO A 245 -20.01 3.10 17.72
C PRO A 245 -18.58 3.55 18.08
N ALA A 246 -18.31 4.86 18.00
CA ALA A 246 -17.00 5.40 18.33
C ALA A 246 -16.57 5.08 19.77
N LEU A 247 -17.52 5.08 20.70
CA LEU A 247 -17.26 4.73 22.09
C LEU A 247 -16.77 3.29 22.22
N ALA A 248 -17.35 2.34 21.49
CA ALA A 248 -16.92 0.93 21.52
C ALA A 248 -15.46 0.79 21.05
N LEU A 249 -15.07 1.52 19.98
CA LEU A 249 -13.69 1.50 19.51
C LEU A 249 -12.73 2.16 20.51
N ARG A 250 -13.12 3.29 21.13
CA ARG A 250 -12.31 3.94 22.17
C ARG A 250 -12.09 3.04 23.38
N LEU A 251 -13.14 2.37 23.85
CA LEU A 251 -13.04 1.42 24.96
C LEU A 251 -12.16 0.20 24.58
N ALA A 252 -12.32 -0.34 23.38
CA ALA A 252 -11.44 -1.39 22.88
C ALA A 252 -9.97 -0.95 22.81
N GLY A 253 -9.72 0.32 22.46
CA GLY A 253 -8.38 0.91 22.39
C GLY A 253 -7.65 1.01 23.74
N LEU A 254 -8.36 0.93 24.87
CA LEU A 254 -7.73 0.90 26.21
C LEU A 254 -6.97 -0.42 26.42
N PHE A 255 -7.42 -1.52 25.83
CA PHE A 255 -6.89 -2.87 26.05
C PHE A 255 -6.23 -3.45 24.78
N ASN A 256 -6.45 -2.87 23.62
CA ASN A 256 -5.94 -3.37 22.33
C ASN A 256 -5.24 -2.25 21.56
N PRO A 257 -3.89 -2.32 21.40
CA PRO A 257 -3.13 -1.35 20.62
C PRO A 257 -3.64 -1.16 19.19
N ALA A 258 -4.06 -2.23 18.51
CA ALA A 258 -4.58 -2.14 17.14
C ALA A 258 -5.88 -1.31 17.07
N ALA A 259 -6.77 -1.45 18.06
CA ALA A 259 -8.00 -0.64 18.13
C ALA A 259 -7.68 0.85 18.40
N ARG A 260 -6.63 1.14 19.17
CA ARG A 260 -6.15 2.51 19.41
C ARG A 260 -5.64 3.15 18.12
N GLU A 261 -4.83 2.41 17.38
CA GLU A 261 -4.30 2.86 16.09
C GLU A 261 -5.40 3.11 15.05
N MET A 262 -6.45 2.28 15.06
CA MET A 262 -7.62 2.49 14.20
C MET A 262 -8.40 3.75 14.58
N ALA A 263 -8.45 4.12 15.85
CA ALA A 263 -9.15 5.33 16.30
C ALA A 263 -8.50 6.60 15.72
N GLU A 264 -7.18 6.65 15.59
CA GLU A 264 -6.45 7.77 14.97
C GLU A 264 -6.84 7.95 13.49
N MET A 265 -7.03 6.85 12.78
CA MET A 265 -7.28 6.86 11.34
C MET A 265 -8.77 6.82 10.96
N GLN A 266 -9.68 7.00 11.93
CA GLN A 266 -11.14 6.94 11.65
C GLN A 266 -11.63 7.98 10.63
N TYR A 267 -10.95 9.11 10.50
CA TYR A 267 -11.38 10.17 9.59
C TYR A 267 -11.52 9.66 8.15
N GLN A 268 -10.61 8.79 7.68
CA GLN A 268 -10.66 8.22 6.34
C GLN A 268 -11.85 7.26 6.09
N LEU A 269 -12.38 6.65 7.17
CA LEU A 269 -13.50 5.71 7.07
C LEU A 269 -14.85 6.38 7.38
N ARG A 270 -14.86 7.59 7.91
CA ARG A 270 -16.08 8.32 8.31
C ARG A 270 -16.47 9.43 7.35
N HIS A 271 -15.58 9.84 6.50
CA HIS A 271 -15.80 10.89 5.49
C HIS A 271 -15.45 10.33 4.11
N PRO A 272 -15.90 10.98 3.02
CA PRO A 272 -15.42 10.65 1.68
C PRO A 272 -13.88 10.61 1.65
N PHE A 273 -13.33 9.52 1.15
CA PHE A 273 -11.89 9.33 1.02
C PHE A 273 -11.58 8.85 -0.39
N VAL A 274 -11.58 9.81 -1.32
CA VAL A 274 -11.55 9.58 -2.75
C VAL A 274 -10.20 10.01 -3.31
N LEU A 275 -9.53 9.09 -3.98
CA LEU A 275 -8.29 9.30 -4.70
C LEU A 275 -8.61 9.62 -6.16
N ASP A 276 -8.05 10.70 -6.69
CA ASP A 276 -8.00 11.00 -8.11
C ASP A 276 -6.65 10.52 -8.67
N SER A 277 -6.69 9.61 -9.63
CA SER A 277 -5.50 9.04 -10.29
C SER A 277 -5.40 9.40 -11.77
N SER A 278 -6.15 10.38 -12.21
CA SER A 278 -6.21 10.79 -13.63
C SER A 278 -4.84 11.14 -14.21
N ALA A 279 -3.96 11.75 -13.39
CA ALA A 279 -2.60 12.12 -13.81
C ALA A 279 -1.75 10.89 -14.15
N ALA A 280 -1.79 9.84 -13.30
CA ALA A 280 -1.03 8.61 -13.54
C ALA A 280 -1.61 7.80 -14.72
N THR A 281 -2.95 7.73 -14.84
CA THR A 281 -3.60 7.10 -16.01
C THR A 281 -3.18 7.79 -17.30
N ALA A 282 -3.21 9.11 -17.34
CA ALA A 282 -2.79 9.87 -18.52
C ALA A 282 -1.29 9.73 -18.83
N ALA A 283 -0.43 9.70 -17.80
CA ALA A 283 1.02 9.63 -17.99
C ALA A 283 1.51 8.24 -18.43
N PHE A 284 0.93 7.17 -17.88
CA PHE A 284 1.44 5.80 -18.05
C PHE A 284 0.50 4.88 -18.83
N GLY A 285 -0.70 5.32 -19.18
CA GLY A 285 -1.70 4.48 -19.87
C GLY A 285 -2.15 3.27 -19.04
N ILE A 286 -2.06 3.35 -17.71
CA ILE A 286 -2.45 2.25 -16.82
C ILE A 286 -3.92 2.40 -16.46
N GLU A 287 -4.74 1.47 -16.94
CA GLU A 287 -6.13 1.36 -16.52
C GLU A 287 -6.25 0.64 -15.19
N PRO A 288 -7.13 1.10 -14.29
CA PRO A 288 -7.33 0.43 -13.00
C PRO A 288 -7.98 -0.94 -13.17
N THR A 289 -7.57 -1.89 -12.37
CA THR A 289 -8.22 -3.21 -12.30
C THR A 289 -9.68 -3.03 -11.88
N PRO A 290 -10.65 -3.63 -12.60
CA PRO A 290 -12.06 -3.57 -12.23
C PRO A 290 -12.29 -4.08 -10.80
N THR A 291 -13.17 -3.41 -10.05
CA THR A 291 -13.45 -3.75 -8.65
C THR A 291 -13.82 -5.22 -8.45
N ASP A 292 -14.57 -5.81 -9.36
CA ASP A 292 -14.98 -7.22 -9.28
C ASP A 292 -13.78 -8.18 -9.38
N GLU A 293 -12.82 -7.88 -10.22
CA GLU A 293 -11.59 -8.66 -10.37
C GLU A 293 -10.73 -8.54 -9.10
N ALA A 294 -10.50 -7.32 -8.62
CA ALA A 294 -9.81 -7.07 -7.36
C ALA A 294 -10.49 -7.77 -6.17
N LEU A 295 -11.82 -7.80 -6.12
CA LEU A 295 -12.57 -8.52 -5.09
C LEU A 295 -12.42 -10.04 -5.22
N ARG A 296 -12.46 -10.63 -6.43
CA ARG A 296 -12.25 -12.08 -6.60
C ARG A 296 -10.88 -12.52 -6.08
N GLU A 297 -9.84 -11.75 -6.40
CA GLU A 297 -8.49 -12.01 -5.86
C GLU A 297 -8.45 -11.88 -4.34
N THR A 298 -9.08 -10.83 -3.79
CA THR A 298 -9.15 -10.61 -2.34
C THR A 298 -9.87 -11.76 -1.62
N ILE A 299 -11.00 -12.22 -2.17
CA ILE A 299 -11.78 -13.35 -1.65
C ILE A 299 -10.97 -14.64 -1.69
N GLY A 300 -10.27 -14.91 -2.81
CA GLY A 300 -9.37 -16.06 -2.93
C GLY A 300 -8.31 -16.08 -1.83
N GLY A 301 -7.66 -14.95 -1.60
CA GLY A 301 -6.63 -14.82 -0.56
C GLY A 301 -7.14 -14.97 0.90
N VAL A 302 -8.46 -14.82 1.15
CA VAL A 302 -9.05 -15.11 2.46
C VAL A 302 -9.41 -16.59 2.61
N ARG A 303 -9.85 -17.24 1.52
CA ARG A 303 -10.22 -18.66 1.51
C ARG A 303 -9.00 -19.58 1.53
N GLU A 304 -7.93 -19.15 0.92
CA GLU A 304 -6.65 -19.84 0.87
C GLU A 304 -5.59 -18.97 1.59
N PRO A 305 -5.62 -18.89 2.92
CA PRO A 305 -4.63 -18.09 3.62
C PRO A 305 -3.23 -18.62 3.27
N ALA A 306 -2.35 -17.72 2.82
CA ALA A 306 -0.94 -18.07 2.62
C ALA A 306 -0.41 -18.75 3.87
N ALA A 307 0.45 -19.76 3.68
CA ALA A 307 1.11 -20.49 4.79
C ALA A 307 1.64 -19.51 5.84
N PRO A 308 1.57 -19.85 7.13
CA PRO A 308 1.91 -18.92 8.21
C PRO A 308 3.30 -18.32 8.00
N ARG A 309 3.34 -16.99 7.98
CA ARG A 309 4.54 -16.17 7.74
C ARG A 309 5.51 -16.23 8.90
#